data_33d8e1bf351d713f3898be138ce0714e
#
_entry.id   33d8e1bf351d713f3898be138ce0714e
#
_cell.length_a   1.000
_cell.length_b   1.000
_cell.length_c   1.000
_cell.angle_alpha   90.00
_cell.angle_beta   90.00
_cell.angle_gamma   90.00
#
_symmetry.space_group_name_H-M   'P 1'
#
loop_
_entity.id
_entity.type
_entity.pdbx_description
1 polymer ?
#
loop_
_entity_poly.entity_id
_entity_poly.type
_entity_poly.pdbx_seq_one_letter_code
_entity_poly.pdbx_strand_id
1 'polypeptide(L)'
;MFMIKLNKTLFVLLISFVSIFSVTQAQEKKEDKLSLSLSLNHDAFFGFNPAVTASYPVTKKTDLTFYGIQWGAGTARAWGNWTEFGLGFNMKAGDFAINPQLGFTMGNLLSSGTNQPGIVGDGIVPNLTINYDDKKNIGQFYAGYYAALRNKTEAGESTLNYVHYWLNVGRRVTPWLALGAHYENLNLAGGKIKGGGNTNSADYYKWIGPFIQVSKGIGGMRFSFGTDLTDDETSNSNSDFYKLSFFFNF
;
A
#
# COMPACT_ATOMS: atom_id res chain seq x y z
N MET A 1 29.73 17.19 -6.73
CA MET A 1 28.91 17.90 -5.73
C MET A 1 27.73 18.53 -6.47
N PHE A 2 26.64 17.80 -6.64
CA PHE A 2 25.44 18.30 -7.32
C PHE A 2 24.55 19.00 -6.28
N MET A 3 24.49 20.31 -6.32
CA MET A 3 23.50 21.08 -5.56
C MET A 3 22.16 20.98 -6.31
N ILE A 4 21.21 20.27 -5.72
CA ILE A 4 19.81 20.27 -6.16
C ILE A 4 19.27 21.69 -5.95
N LYS A 5 19.04 22.45 -7.03
CA LYS A 5 18.28 23.70 -6.95
C LYS A 5 16.83 23.33 -6.63
N LEU A 6 16.50 23.37 -5.35
CA LEU A 6 15.13 23.21 -4.87
C LEU A 6 14.30 24.36 -5.46
N ASN A 7 13.34 24.01 -6.32
CA ASN A 7 12.51 25.01 -7.00
C ASN A 7 11.70 25.76 -5.94
N LYS A 8 11.86 27.10 -5.88
CA LYS A 8 11.18 27.97 -4.90
C LYS A 8 9.66 27.75 -4.85
N THR A 9 9.07 27.33 -5.97
CA THR A 9 7.65 27.00 -6.07
C THR A 9 7.27 25.76 -5.24
N LEU A 10 8.14 24.74 -5.19
CA LEU A 10 7.92 23.54 -4.38
C LEU A 10 8.03 23.84 -2.88
N PHE A 11 8.94 24.71 -2.50
CA PHE A 11 9.11 25.17 -1.12
C PHE A 11 7.93 26.03 -0.63
N VAL A 12 7.39 26.89 -1.50
CA VAL A 12 6.19 27.70 -1.23
C VAL A 12 4.93 26.80 -1.13
N LEU A 13 4.81 25.79 -1.96
CA LEU A 13 3.73 24.80 -1.88
C LEU A 13 3.80 23.98 -0.56
N LEU A 14 4.97 23.60 -0.13
CA LEU A 14 5.16 22.89 1.15
C LEU A 14 4.81 23.78 2.35
N ILE A 15 5.21 25.05 2.34
CA ILE A 15 4.88 26.03 3.39
C ILE A 15 3.39 26.37 3.36
N SER A 16 2.76 26.51 2.19
CA SER A 16 1.32 26.74 2.06
C SER A 16 0.51 25.55 2.60
N PHE A 17 1.00 24.33 2.43
CA PHE A 17 0.37 23.13 2.99
C PHE A 17 0.44 23.10 4.52
N VAL A 18 1.54 23.56 5.12
CA VAL A 18 1.74 23.67 6.57
C VAL A 18 0.91 24.82 7.18
N SER A 19 0.72 25.92 6.48
CA SER A 19 0.00 27.10 6.99
C SER A 19 -1.53 26.96 6.97
N ILE A 20 -2.09 26.03 6.19
CA ILE A 20 -3.54 25.72 6.22
C ILE A 20 -3.96 25.04 7.53
N PHE A 21 -3.00 24.43 8.26
CA PHE A 21 -3.27 23.75 9.53
C PHE A 21 -3.24 24.66 10.78
N SER A 22 -2.94 25.95 10.63
CA SER A 22 -2.82 26.88 11.75
C SER A 22 -4.12 27.58 12.17
N VAL A 23 -5.24 27.29 11.54
CA VAL A 23 -6.53 27.97 11.83
C VAL A 23 -7.60 26.92 12.11
N THR A 24 -7.72 26.54 13.36
CA THR A 24 -8.93 26.33 14.17
C THR A 24 -8.59 25.48 15.40
N GLN A 25 -8.02 26.11 16.42
CA GLN A 25 -8.08 25.57 17.78
C GLN A 25 -9.40 26.00 18.42
N ALA A 26 -10.48 25.24 18.18
CA ALA A 26 -11.58 25.16 19.11
C ALA A 26 -11.35 23.87 19.93
N GLN A 27 -10.76 24.04 21.11
CA GLN A 27 -10.52 22.95 22.06
C GLN A 27 -11.83 22.47 22.67
N GLU A 28 -12.42 21.42 22.10
CA GLU A 28 -13.10 20.41 22.90
C GLU A 28 -12.06 19.35 23.24
N LYS A 29 -11.86 19.10 24.55
CA LYS A 29 -10.98 18.05 25.08
C LYS A 29 -11.46 16.69 24.60
N LYS A 30 -11.02 16.27 23.42
CA LYS A 30 -11.16 14.90 22.92
C LYS A 30 -10.04 14.10 23.57
N GLU A 31 -10.34 12.94 24.14
CA GLU A 31 -9.27 12.01 24.50
C GLU A 31 -8.47 11.71 23.24
N ASP A 32 -7.24 12.22 23.18
CA ASP A 32 -6.30 12.00 22.09
C ASP A 32 -5.84 10.53 22.15
N LYS A 33 -6.61 9.64 21.55
CA LYS A 33 -6.29 8.21 21.51
C LYS A 33 -5.60 7.89 20.21
N LEU A 34 -4.33 7.53 20.32
CA LEU A 34 -3.60 6.85 19.23
C LEU A 34 -4.27 5.49 19.01
N SER A 35 -4.74 5.24 17.78
CA SER A 35 -5.19 3.93 17.34
C SER A 35 -4.07 3.21 16.62
N LEU A 36 -3.84 1.95 16.96
CA LEU A 36 -2.84 1.10 16.33
C LEU A 36 -3.52 -0.10 15.69
N SER A 37 -3.05 -0.49 14.51
CA SER A 37 -3.46 -1.75 13.89
C SER A 37 -2.23 -2.53 13.46
N LEU A 38 -2.28 -3.84 13.64
CA LEU A 38 -1.30 -4.81 13.17
C LEU A 38 -1.99 -5.73 12.18
N SER A 39 -1.40 -5.97 11.04
CA SER A 39 -1.81 -7.04 10.13
C SER A 39 -0.66 -7.97 9.82
N LEU A 40 -0.95 -9.26 9.82
CA LEU A 40 -0.04 -10.34 9.43
C LEU A 40 -0.62 -10.94 8.17
N ASN A 41 0.00 -10.67 7.04
CA ASN A 41 -0.47 -11.10 5.74
C ASN A 41 0.46 -12.17 5.17
N HIS A 42 -0.10 -13.09 4.41
CA HIS A 42 0.64 -14.04 3.58
C HIS A 42 -0.14 -14.30 2.29
N ASP A 43 0.52 -14.16 1.17
CA ASP A 43 -0.07 -14.44 -0.13
C ASP A 43 0.87 -15.23 -1.05
N ALA A 44 0.34 -15.64 -2.20
CA ALA A 44 1.03 -16.49 -3.15
C ALA A 44 2.22 -15.78 -3.83
N PHE A 45 2.25 -14.45 -3.86
CA PHE A 45 3.26 -13.67 -4.57
C PHE A 45 4.30 -13.04 -3.63
N PHE A 46 3.86 -12.24 -2.66
CA PHE A 46 4.75 -11.57 -1.72
C PHE A 46 5.20 -12.43 -0.54
N GLY A 47 4.56 -13.59 -0.32
CA GLY A 47 4.79 -14.38 0.88
C GLY A 47 4.33 -13.64 2.13
N PHE A 48 5.10 -13.73 3.21
CA PHE A 48 4.76 -13.08 4.49
C PHE A 48 5.06 -11.57 4.41
N ASN A 49 4.03 -10.74 4.65
CA ASN A 49 4.12 -9.29 4.58
C ASN A 49 3.36 -8.63 5.75
N PRO A 50 4.00 -8.54 6.93
CA PRO A 50 3.42 -7.88 8.09
C PRO A 50 3.36 -6.36 7.88
N ALA A 51 2.29 -5.75 8.41
CA ALA A 51 2.13 -4.30 8.37
C ALA A 51 1.62 -3.77 9.73
N VAL A 52 2.04 -2.56 10.05
CA VAL A 52 1.55 -1.78 11.18
C VAL A 52 1.00 -0.46 10.66
N THR A 53 -0.12 -0.02 11.21
CA THR A 53 -0.67 1.30 10.95
C THR A 53 -0.96 2.01 12.25
N ALA A 54 -0.83 3.35 12.23
CA ALA A 54 -1.18 4.21 13.34
C ALA A 54 -2.07 5.35 12.84
N SER A 55 -2.98 5.81 13.68
CA SER A 55 -3.89 6.90 13.38
C SER A 55 -4.06 7.78 14.62
N TYR A 56 -3.84 9.08 14.46
CA TYR A 56 -3.97 10.08 15.52
C TYR A 56 -5.01 11.12 15.11
N PRO A 57 -6.09 11.32 15.89
CA PRO A 57 -7.16 12.25 15.55
C PRO A 57 -6.67 13.70 15.64
N VAL A 58 -6.69 14.43 14.51
CA VAL A 58 -6.37 15.86 14.44
C VAL A 58 -7.64 16.70 14.52
N THR A 59 -8.72 16.23 13.91
CA THR A 59 -10.05 16.82 13.98
C THR A 59 -11.13 15.75 14.18
N LYS A 60 -12.41 16.15 14.32
CA LYS A 60 -13.53 15.19 14.38
C LYS A 60 -13.63 14.30 13.12
N LYS A 61 -13.12 14.77 11.97
CA LYS A 61 -13.26 14.11 10.67
C LYS A 61 -11.93 13.74 10.01
N THR A 62 -10.79 14.08 10.64
CA THR A 62 -9.48 13.88 10.01
C THR A 62 -8.52 13.34 11.05
N ASP A 63 -7.85 12.26 10.70
CA ASP A 63 -6.78 11.68 11.49
C ASP A 63 -5.45 11.80 10.69
N LEU A 64 -4.34 12.10 11.37
CA LEU A 64 -3.01 11.89 10.82
C LEU A 64 -2.74 10.39 10.82
N THR A 65 -2.22 9.85 9.74
CA THR A 65 -1.97 8.41 9.61
C THR A 65 -0.51 8.11 9.30
N PHE A 66 -0.07 6.98 9.78
CA PHE A 66 1.23 6.39 9.50
C PHE A 66 1.03 4.91 9.15
N TYR A 67 1.86 4.38 8.26
CA TYR A 67 1.98 2.93 8.04
C TYR A 67 3.42 2.51 7.86
N GLY A 68 3.68 1.26 8.19
CA GLY A 68 4.91 0.56 7.84
C GLY A 68 4.56 -0.86 7.40
N ILE A 69 5.13 -1.31 6.30
CA ILE A 69 4.96 -2.66 5.78
C ILE A 69 6.30 -3.24 5.35
N GLN A 70 6.51 -4.50 5.64
CA GLN A 70 7.62 -5.26 5.10
C GLN A 70 7.09 -6.24 4.05
N TRP A 71 7.52 -6.05 2.82
CA TRP A 71 7.19 -6.91 1.71
C TRP A 71 8.17 -8.06 1.61
N GLY A 72 7.66 -9.28 1.40
CA GLY A 72 8.47 -10.47 1.22
C GLY A 72 9.16 -11.02 2.48
N ALA A 73 9.23 -10.32 3.57
CA ALA A 73 9.76 -10.68 4.90
C ALA A 73 10.71 -11.91 4.96
N GLY A 74 11.48 -12.18 3.89
CA GLY A 74 12.43 -13.29 3.80
C GLY A 74 11.81 -14.68 3.65
N THR A 75 10.52 -14.80 3.36
CA THR A 75 9.89 -16.11 3.11
C THR A 75 10.35 -16.69 1.77
N ALA A 76 10.49 -18.01 1.71
CA ALA A 76 10.93 -18.72 0.52
C ALA A 76 9.98 -18.45 -0.68
N ARG A 77 10.56 -18.15 -1.84
CA ARG A 77 9.87 -17.82 -3.09
C ARG A 77 9.09 -16.51 -3.08
N ALA A 78 9.20 -15.67 -2.04
CA ALA A 78 8.62 -14.35 -2.05
C ALA A 78 9.27 -13.47 -3.11
N TRP A 79 8.46 -12.74 -3.87
CA TRP A 79 8.94 -11.73 -4.79
C TRP A 79 9.29 -10.44 -4.01
N GLY A 80 10.48 -9.96 -4.24
CA GLY A 80 11.00 -8.75 -3.59
C GLY A 80 11.36 -8.95 -2.11
N ASN A 81 12.01 -7.97 -1.56
CA ASN A 81 12.29 -7.85 -0.13
C ASN A 81 12.63 -6.39 0.18
N TRP A 82 11.65 -5.62 0.62
CA TRP A 82 11.83 -4.21 0.95
C TRP A 82 10.86 -3.80 2.06
N THR A 83 11.17 -2.70 2.71
CA THR A 83 10.27 -2.03 3.64
C THR A 83 9.71 -0.77 3.02
N GLU A 84 8.51 -0.43 3.41
CA GLU A 84 7.81 0.78 3.01
C GLU A 84 7.24 1.46 4.23
N PHE A 85 7.44 2.76 4.34
CA PHE A 85 6.85 3.60 5.38
C PHE A 85 6.15 4.78 4.72
N GLY A 86 5.01 5.17 5.29
CA GLY A 86 4.28 6.31 4.75
C GLY A 86 3.49 7.07 5.78
N LEU A 87 3.17 8.30 5.40
CA LEU A 87 2.39 9.25 6.16
C LEU A 87 1.24 9.77 5.30
N GLY A 88 0.14 10.13 5.94
CA GLY A 88 -1.00 10.73 5.26
C GLY A 88 -2.09 11.15 6.20
N PHE A 89 -3.29 11.28 5.65
CA PHE A 89 -4.46 11.73 6.40
C PHE A 89 -5.65 10.84 6.08
N ASN A 90 -6.36 10.41 7.09
CA ASN A 90 -7.62 9.70 6.93
C ASN A 90 -8.78 10.68 7.12
N MET A 91 -9.60 10.85 6.09
CA MET A 91 -10.77 11.72 6.07
C MET A 91 -12.05 10.89 6.18
N LYS A 92 -12.89 11.18 7.16
CA LYS A 92 -14.16 10.49 7.41
C LYS A 92 -15.33 11.20 6.71
N ALA A 93 -16.02 10.48 5.81
CA ALA A 93 -17.15 10.98 5.03
C ALA A 93 -18.30 9.95 5.06
N GLY A 94 -19.19 10.07 6.07
CA GLY A 94 -20.22 9.05 6.33
C GLY A 94 -19.59 7.72 6.69
N ASP A 95 -19.96 6.67 5.96
CA ASP A 95 -19.44 5.31 6.12
C ASP A 95 -18.10 5.09 5.38
N PHE A 96 -17.56 6.14 4.73
CA PHE A 96 -16.28 6.10 4.05
C PHE A 96 -15.15 6.68 4.92
N ALA A 97 -13.99 6.04 4.82
CA ALA A 97 -12.71 6.55 5.28
C ALA A 97 -11.76 6.62 4.08
N ILE A 98 -11.31 7.82 3.73
CA ILE A 98 -10.48 8.11 2.55
C ILE A 98 -9.11 8.53 3.04
N ASN A 99 -8.08 7.76 2.70
CA ASN A 99 -6.74 7.90 3.25
C ASN A 99 -5.68 8.01 2.14
N PRO A 100 -5.45 9.21 1.59
CA PRO A 100 -4.29 9.47 0.75
C PRO A 100 -3.02 9.51 1.60
N GLN A 101 -1.96 8.86 1.13
CA GLN A 101 -0.67 8.77 1.81
C GLN A 101 0.48 8.90 0.82
N LEU A 102 1.64 9.31 1.32
CA LEU A 102 2.90 9.26 0.61
C LEU A 102 3.84 8.31 1.33
N GLY A 103 4.21 7.24 0.66
CA GLY A 103 5.16 6.24 1.12
C GLY A 103 6.56 6.46 0.57
N PHE A 104 7.52 5.84 1.25
CA PHE A 104 8.92 5.75 0.85
C PHE A 104 9.35 4.30 0.97
N THR A 105 9.96 3.76 -0.08
CA THR A 105 10.54 2.41 -0.04
C THR A 105 12.00 2.47 0.41
N MET A 106 12.37 1.47 1.18
CA MET A 106 13.74 1.22 1.63
C MET A 106 14.10 -0.21 1.27
N GLY A 107 15.13 -0.37 0.47
CA GLY A 107 15.51 -1.69 -0.05
C GLY A 107 16.12 -1.57 -1.43
N ASN A 108 15.90 -2.58 -2.25
CA ASN A 108 16.52 -2.68 -3.57
C ASN A 108 15.53 -3.00 -4.70
N LEU A 109 14.25 -2.72 -4.48
CA LEU A 109 13.20 -3.05 -5.46
C LEU A 109 13.29 -2.20 -6.72
N LEU A 110 13.33 -0.87 -6.55
CA LEU A 110 13.07 0.07 -7.63
C LEU A 110 14.34 0.63 -8.27
N SER A 111 15.26 1.13 -7.48
CA SER A 111 16.38 1.92 -7.99
C SER A 111 17.76 1.61 -7.40
N SER A 112 17.88 0.68 -6.46
CA SER A 112 19.16 0.36 -5.81
C SER A 112 19.85 -0.91 -6.32
N GLY A 113 19.18 -1.73 -7.12
CA GLY A 113 19.74 -3.00 -7.63
C GLY A 113 19.71 -4.14 -6.62
N THR A 114 19.62 -5.38 -7.13
CA THR A 114 19.49 -6.57 -6.28
C THR A 114 20.79 -6.96 -5.59
N ASN A 115 21.94 -6.56 -6.13
CA ASN A 115 23.26 -6.89 -5.59
C ASN A 115 23.90 -5.74 -4.80
N GLN A 116 23.16 -4.66 -4.58
CA GLN A 116 23.64 -3.51 -3.82
C GLN A 116 22.99 -3.48 -2.43
N PRO A 117 23.65 -2.90 -1.44
CA PRO A 117 23.00 -2.64 -0.15
C PRO A 117 21.72 -1.84 -0.36
N GLY A 118 20.68 -2.20 0.41
CA GLY A 118 19.43 -1.43 0.42
C GLY A 118 19.68 0.03 0.81
N ILE A 119 18.94 0.93 0.18
CA ILE A 119 19.08 2.36 0.39
C ILE A 119 17.78 2.97 0.89
N VAL A 120 17.89 4.00 1.72
CA VAL A 120 16.78 4.85 2.09
C VAL A 120 16.34 5.66 0.86
N GLY A 121 15.03 5.67 0.56
CA GLY A 121 14.50 6.38 -0.58
C GLY A 121 14.84 5.70 -1.91
N ASP A 122 14.72 4.38 -1.97
CA ASP A 122 14.73 3.62 -3.21
C ASP A 122 13.62 4.06 -4.18
N GLY A 123 12.46 4.40 -3.64
CA GLY A 123 11.32 4.95 -4.36
C GLY A 123 10.35 5.72 -3.48
N ILE A 124 9.38 6.34 -4.13
CA ILE A 124 8.21 6.95 -3.48
C ILE A 124 6.94 6.22 -3.91
N VAL A 125 5.94 6.22 -3.01
CA VAL A 125 4.67 5.52 -3.22
C VAL A 125 3.51 6.44 -2.85
N PRO A 126 3.11 7.38 -3.75
CA PRO A 126 1.80 8.00 -3.60
C PRO A 126 0.74 6.90 -3.66
N ASN A 127 -0.09 6.84 -2.61
CA ASN A 127 -1.13 5.83 -2.53
C ASN A 127 -2.44 6.37 -1.95
N LEU A 128 -3.50 5.64 -2.20
CA LEU A 128 -4.84 5.94 -1.73
C LEU A 128 -5.48 4.67 -1.21
N THR A 129 -5.95 4.70 0.04
CA THR A 129 -6.85 3.69 0.59
C THR A 129 -8.22 4.29 0.80
N ILE A 130 -9.26 3.61 0.36
CA ILE A 130 -10.66 3.95 0.65
C ILE A 130 -11.29 2.74 1.33
N ASN A 131 -11.75 2.91 2.55
CA ASN A 131 -12.52 1.90 3.25
C ASN A 131 -13.99 2.34 3.33
N TYR A 132 -14.88 1.38 3.16
CA TYR A 132 -16.31 1.51 3.37
C TYR A 132 -16.76 0.49 4.39
N ASP A 133 -17.48 0.93 5.40
CA ASP A 133 -17.99 0.07 6.46
C ASP A 133 -19.32 0.56 6.98
N ASP A 134 -20.40 -0.12 6.63
CA ASP A 134 -21.73 0.06 7.20
C ASP A 134 -22.16 -1.20 7.98
N LYS A 135 -23.40 -1.22 8.49
CA LYS A 135 -23.92 -2.36 9.24
C LYS A 135 -24.06 -3.65 8.40
N LYS A 136 -24.13 -3.52 7.07
CA LYS A 136 -24.41 -4.63 6.15
C LYS A 136 -23.27 -4.94 5.19
N ASN A 137 -22.51 -3.94 4.78
CA ASN A 137 -21.53 -4.07 3.72
C ASN A 137 -20.15 -3.61 4.21
N ILE A 138 -19.11 -4.19 3.62
CA ILE A 138 -17.72 -3.79 3.80
C ILE A 138 -17.07 -3.61 2.44
N GLY A 139 -16.19 -2.63 2.33
CA GLY A 139 -15.44 -2.37 1.12
C GLY A 139 -14.05 -1.86 1.43
N GLN A 140 -13.10 -2.16 0.58
CA GLN A 140 -11.76 -1.60 0.62
C GLN A 140 -11.23 -1.47 -0.79
N PHE A 141 -10.80 -0.30 -1.15
CA PHE A 141 -10.02 -0.02 -2.34
C PHE A 141 -8.64 0.49 -1.92
N TYR A 142 -7.62 0.02 -2.60
CA TYR A 142 -6.26 0.55 -2.50
C TYR A 142 -5.70 0.74 -3.90
N ALA A 143 -4.92 1.80 -4.09
CA ALA A 143 -4.06 1.98 -5.26
C ALA A 143 -2.78 2.70 -4.85
N GLY A 144 -1.63 2.16 -5.26
CA GLY A 144 -0.31 2.74 -5.06
C GLY A 144 0.51 2.75 -6.34
N TYR A 145 1.23 3.84 -6.58
CA TYR A 145 2.18 3.96 -7.67
C TYR A 145 3.60 3.97 -7.10
N TYR A 146 4.36 2.94 -7.42
CA TYR A 146 5.74 2.75 -6.98
C TYR A 146 6.68 3.40 -7.99
N ALA A 147 7.18 4.59 -7.67
CA ALA A 147 8.05 5.37 -8.53
C ALA A 147 9.50 5.32 -8.04
N ALA A 148 10.40 4.86 -8.91
CA ALA A 148 11.83 4.86 -8.63
C ALA A 148 12.38 6.30 -8.52
N LEU A 149 13.18 6.57 -7.50
CA LEU A 149 13.83 7.86 -7.30
C LEU A 149 15.21 7.98 -7.97
N ARG A 150 15.78 6.86 -8.41
CA ARG A 150 17.10 6.80 -9.02
C ARG A 150 17.07 5.95 -10.27
N ASN A 151 18.05 6.20 -11.15
CA ASN A 151 18.24 5.39 -12.37
C ASN A 151 19.33 4.34 -12.14
N LYS A 152 18.98 3.05 -12.25
CA LYS A 152 19.93 1.93 -12.15
C LYS A 152 20.58 1.56 -13.47
N THR A 153 20.10 2.08 -14.58
CA THR A 153 20.58 1.66 -15.91
C THR A 153 22.07 1.98 -16.13
N GLU A 154 22.59 3.01 -15.48
CA GLU A 154 24.03 3.34 -15.47
C GLU A 154 24.86 2.26 -14.76
N ALA A 155 24.30 1.61 -13.74
CA ALA A 155 24.90 0.46 -13.05
C ALA A 155 24.68 -0.86 -13.80
N GLY A 156 24.07 -0.84 -14.98
CA GLY A 156 23.79 -2.03 -15.79
C GLY A 156 22.59 -2.84 -15.30
N GLU A 157 21.65 -2.23 -14.58
CA GLU A 157 20.43 -2.85 -14.06
C GLU A 157 19.18 -2.16 -14.60
N SER A 158 18.01 -2.76 -14.35
CA SER A 158 16.73 -2.15 -14.72
C SER A 158 16.19 -1.27 -13.60
N THR A 159 15.54 -0.17 -13.96
CA THR A 159 14.80 0.71 -13.06
C THR A 159 13.33 0.63 -13.44
N LEU A 160 12.51 0.06 -12.58
CA LEU A 160 11.12 -0.28 -12.89
C LEU A 160 10.15 0.47 -11.97
N ASN A 161 9.00 0.81 -12.51
CA ASN A 161 7.91 1.43 -11.77
C ASN A 161 6.70 0.48 -11.79
N TYR A 162 5.90 0.49 -10.73
CA TYR A 162 4.76 -0.40 -10.60
C TYR A 162 3.49 0.34 -10.19
N VAL A 163 2.36 -0.20 -10.61
CA VAL A 163 1.03 0.10 -10.04
C VAL A 163 0.52 -1.14 -9.34
N HIS A 164 0.15 -1.00 -8.08
CA HIS A 164 -0.47 -2.05 -7.30
C HIS A 164 -1.82 -1.57 -6.79
N TYR A 165 -2.88 -2.29 -7.06
CA TYR A 165 -4.21 -1.94 -6.58
C TYR A 165 -5.05 -3.17 -6.29
N TRP A 166 -5.97 -3.02 -5.32
CA TRP A 166 -6.97 -4.05 -5.01
C TRP A 166 -8.32 -3.46 -4.66
N LEU A 167 -9.34 -4.28 -4.82
CA LEU A 167 -10.70 -4.01 -4.44
C LEU A 167 -11.27 -5.23 -3.69
N ASN A 168 -11.79 -5.00 -2.49
CA ASN A 168 -12.59 -5.95 -1.75
C ASN A 168 -14.00 -5.38 -1.60
N VAL A 169 -15.02 -6.15 -1.94
CA VAL A 169 -16.43 -5.79 -1.73
C VAL A 169 -17.15 -6.97 -1.12
N GLY A 170 -17.78 -6.78 0.02
CA GLY A 170 -18.42 -7.85 0.76
C GLY A 170 -19.66 -7.44 1.52
N ARG A 171 -20.42 -8.45 1.94
CA ARG A 171 -21.62 -8.31 2.74
C ARG A 171 -21.49 -9.08 4.05
N ARG A 172 -21.88 -8.47 5.15
CA ARG A 172 -22.04 -9.15 6.44
C ARG A 172 -23.26 -10.04 6.42
N VAL A 173 -23.04 -11.35 6.53
CA VAL A 173 -24.12 -12.35 6.68
C VAL A 173 -24.49 -12.55 8.14
N THR A 174 -23.54 -12.27 9.05
CA THR A 174 -23.74 -12.13 10.49
C THR A 174 -22.90 -10.94 11.00
N PRO A 175 -23.06 -10.49 12.25
CA PRO A 175 -22.21 -9.42 12.81
C PRO A 175 -20.71 -9.73 12.82
N TRP A 176 -20.31 -10.99 12.73
CA TRP A 176 -18.93 -11.45 12.81
C TRP A 176 -18.43 -12.14 11.52
N LEU A 177 -19.31 -12.39 10.52
CA LEU A 177 -18.97 -13.08 9.28
C LEU A 177 -19.37 -12.23 8.08
N ALA A 178 -18.43 -11.96 7.18
CA ALA A 178 -18.69 -11.36 5.87
C ALA A 178 -18.17 -12.25 4.75
N LEU A 179 -18.89 -12.24 3.64
CA LEU A 179 -18.52 -12.89 2.39
C LEU A 179 -18.43 -11.84 1.28
N GLY A 180 -17.52 -12.00 0.33
CA GLY A 180 -17.35 -11.03 -0.73
C GLY A 180 -16.47 -11.48 -1.87
N ALA A 181 -16.13 -10.51 -2.72
CA ALA A 181 -15.23 -10.67 -3.85
C ALA A 181 -13.95 -9.84 -3.63
N HIS A 182 -12.85 -10.40 -4.05
CA HIS A 182 -11.51 -9.81 -4.08
C HIS A 182 -11.04 -9.70 -5.52
N TYR A 183 -10.46 -8.55 -5.85
CA TYR A 183 -9.70 -8.34 -7.07
C TYR A 183 -8.40 -7.64 -6.71
N GLU A 184 -7.27 -8.07 -7.27
CA GLU A 184 -5.96 -7.45 -7.05
C GLU A 184 -5.11 -7.54 -8.32
N ASN A 185 -4.38 -6.48 -8.62
CA ASN A 185 -3.47 -6.46 -9.75
C ASN A 185 -2.16 -5.75 -9.35
N LEU A 186 -1.06 -6.37 -9.70
CA LEU A 186 0.25 -5.76 -9.73
C LEU A 186 0.71 -5.65 -11.18
N ASN A 187 0.90 -4.42 -11.63
CA ASN A 187 1.29 -4.11 -12.99
C ASN A 187 2.65 -3.41 -13.02
N LEU A 188 3.53 -3.85 -13.91
CA LEU A 188 4.71 -3.11 -14.31
C LEU A 188 4.26 -1.91 -15.15
N ALA A 189 4.37 -0.71 -14.60
CA ALA A 189 3.88 0.52 -15.23
C ALA A 189 4.89 1.18 -16.17
N GLY A 190 6.02 0.51 -16.42
CA GLY A 190 7.09 1.01 -17.26
C GLY A 190 8.40 1.15 -16.52
N GLY A 191 9.36 1.78 -17.17
CA GLY A 191 10.71 1.98 -16.64
C GLY A 191 11.78 1.80 -17.72
N LYS A 192 13.02 1.66 -17.31
CA LYS A 192 14.18 1.46 -18.19
C LYS A 192 14.82 0.11 -17.93
N ILE A 193 15.06 -0.65 -18.96
CA ILE A 193 15.78 -1.92 -18.88
C ILE A 193 17.29 -1.70 -19.04
N LYS A 194 18.06 -2.69 -18.62
CA LYS A 194 19.50 -2.76 -18.87
C LYS A 194 19.80 -2.54 -20.34
N GLY A 195 20.76 -1.65 -20.63
CA GLY A 195 21.12 -1.30 -22.02
C GLY A 195 20.35 -0.10 -22.57
N GLY A 196 19.46 0.55 -21.79
CA GLY A 196 18.87 1.85 -22.11
C GLY A 196 17.54 1.84 -22.85
N GLY A 197 16.95 0.66 -23.10
CA GLY A 197 15.58 0.55 -23.65
C GLY A 197 14.51 0.85 -22.60
N ASN A 198 13.30 1.19 -23.05
CA ASN A 198 12.13 1.25 -22.19
C ASN A 198 11.51 -0.14 -22.08
N THR A 199 10.92 -0.46 -20.93
CA THR A 199 10.07 -1.65 -20.78
C THR A 199 8.63 -1.31 -21.09
N ASN A 200 7.88 -2.28 -21.60
CA ASN A 200 6.44 -2.18 -21.78
C ASN A 200 5.70 -2.44 -20.46
N SER A 201 4.48 -1.95 -20.37
CA SER A 201 3.58 -2.33 -19.28
C SER A 201 3.23 -3.81 -19.38
N ALA A 202 3.21 -4.50 -18.23
CA ALA A 202 2.85 -5.92 -18.14
C ALA A 202 2.25 -6.23 -16.77
N ASP A 203 1.23 -7.07 -16.73
CA ASP A 203 0.70 -7.58 -15.47
C ASP A 203 1.63 -8.65 -14.89
N TYR A 204 2.01 -8.50 -13.62
CA TYR A 204 2.71 -9.54 -12.87
C TYR A 204 1.73 -10.59 -12.36
N TYR A 205 0.58 -10.14 -11.91
CA TYR A 205 -0.59 -10.97 -11.61
C TYR A 205 -1.87 -10.14 -11.67
N LYS A 206 -2.98 -10.82 -11.88
CA LYS A 206 -4.33 -10.26 -11.92
C LYS A 206 -5.32 -11.22 -11.26
N TRP A 207 -5.48 -11.09 -9.96
CA TRP A 207 -6.23 -12.04 -9.14
C TRP A 207 -7.69 -11.67 -9.02
N ILE A 208 -8.56 -12.66 -9.14
CA ILE A 208 -9.98 -12.53 -8.87
C ILE A 208 -10.49 -13.76 -8.13
N GLY A 209 -11.32 -13.55 -7.12
CA GLY A 209 -11.95 -14.64 -6.40
C GLY A 209 -12.80 -14.19 -5.21
N PRO A 210 -13.47 -15.12 -4.53
CA PRO A 210 -14.19 -14.83 -3.31
C PRO A 210 -13.26 -14.59 -2.12
N PHE A 211 -13.80 -13.94 -1.09
CA PHE A 211 -13.21 -13.93 0.24
C PHE A 211 -14.21 -14.28 1.33
N ILE A 212 -13.68 -14.80 2.43
CA ILE A 212 -14.37 -14.98 3.71
C ILE A 212 -13.64 -14.15 4.74
N GLN A 213 -14.39 -13.34 5.50
CA GLN A 213 -13.83 -12.58 6.63
C GLN A 213 -14.59 -12.91 7.91
N VAL A 214 -13.84 -13.27 8.93
CA VAL A 214 -14.33 -13.43 10.29
C VAL A 214 -13.72 -12.34 11.15
N SER A 215 -14.53 -11.60 11.92
CA SER A 215 -14.02 -10.56 12.81
C SER A 215 -14.86 -10.47 14.08
N LYS A 216 -14.19 -10.34 15.24
CA LYS A 216 -14.84 -10.19 16.54
C LYS A 216 -13.93 -9.42 17.50
N GLY A 217 -14.50 -8.46 18.19
CA GLY A 217 -13.72 -7.61 19.11
C GLY A 217 -12.62 -6.85 18.37
N ILE A 218 -11.40 -6.97 18.86
CA ILE A 218 -10.24 -6.25 18.31
C ILE A 218 -9.59 -6.93 17.10
N GLY A 219 -9.99 -8.15 16.74
CA GLY A 219 -9.28 -8.90 15.72
C GLY A 219 -10.16 -9.61 14.71
N GLY A 220 -9.54 -10.06 13.65
CA GLY A 220 -10.18 -10.84 12.61
C GLY A 220 -9.20 -11.51 11.66
N MET A 221 -9.78 -12.25 10.73
CA MET A 221 -9.07 -12.95 9.66
C MET A 221 -9.86 -12.76 8.36
N ARG A 222 -9.15 -12.51 7.26
CA ARG A 222 -9.69 -12.60 5.89
C ARG A 222 -8.90 -13.64 5.11
N PHE A 223 -9.60 -14.50 4.41
CA PHE A 223 -9.03 -15.44 3.46
C PHE A 223 -9.67 -15.22 2.10
N SER A 224 -8.83 -14.89 1.11
CA SER A 224 -9.19 -14.75 -0.29
C SER A 224 -8.49 -15.83 -1.09
N PHE A 225 -9.15 -16.37 -2.09
CA PHE A 225 -8.59 -17.37 -2.99
C PHE A 225 -9.28 -17.30 -4.34
N GLY A 226 -8.67 -17.81 -5.37
CA GLY A 226 -9.25 -17.78 -6.72
C GLY A 226 -8.22 -17.99 -7.80
N THR A 227 -8.45 -17.39 -8.96
CA THR A 227 -7.61 -17.57 -10.13
C THR A 227 -6.86 -16.31 -10.51
N ASP A 228 -5.72 -16.49 -11.15
CA ASP A 228 -4.96 -15.45 -11.83
C ASP A 228 -5.45 -15.35 -13.28
N LEU A 229 -5.73 -14.13 -13.71
CA LEU A 229 -6.21 -13.81 -15.06
C LEU A 229 -5.09 -13.29 -15.99
N THR A 230 -3.84 -13.33 -15.55
CA THR A 230 -2.70 -13.00 -16.43
C THR A 230 -2.48 -14.13 -17.45
N ASP A 231 -2.02 -13.75 -18.64
CA ASP A 231 -1.66 -14.73 -19.66
C ASP A 231 -0.41 -15.51 -19.24
N ASP A 232 -0.40 -16.82 -19.42
CA ASP A 232 0.68 -17.74 -19.00
C ASP A 232 2.05 -17.36 -19.53
N GLU A 233 2.14 -16.68 -20.68
CA GLU A 233 3.40 -16.23 -21.28
C GLU A 233 4.09 -15.08 -20.52
N THR A 234 3.35 -14.32 -19.73
CA THR A 234 3.86 -13.14 -18.98
C THR A 234 3.87 -13.34 -17.48
N SER A 235 3.19 -14.35 -16.99
CA SER A 235 2.96 -14.60 -15.57
C SER A 235 4.09 -15.42 -14.96
N ASN A 236 4.70 -14.90 -13.91
CA ASN A 236 5.51 -15.67 -12.98
C ASN A 236 4.65 -16.31 -11.88
N SER A 237 3.32 -16.23 -12.01
CA SER A 237 2.37 -16.70 -11.01
C SER A 237 1.82 -18.08 -11.38
N ASN A 238 1.33 -18.79 -10.37
CA ASN A 238 0.54 -20.00 -10.56
C ASN A 238 -0.85 -19.59 -11.08
N SER A 239 -1.57 -20.54 -11.71
CA SER A 239 -2.96 -20.34 -12.17
C SER A 239 -3.94 -19.95 -11.05
N ASP A 240 -3.57 -20.20 -9.80
CA ASP A 240 -4.38 -19.97 -8.61
C ASP A 240 -3.65 -19.07 -7.61
N PHE A 241 -4.40 -18.27 -6.87
CA PHE A 241 -3.88 -17.48 -5.77
C PHE A 241 -4.57 -17.78 -4.45
N TYR A 242 -3.88 -17.44 -3.35
CA TYR A 242 -4.45 -17.27 -2.03
C TYR A 242 -3.88 -16.04 -1.35
N LYS A 243 -4.66 -15.45 -0.46
CA LYS A 243 -4.25 -14.35 0.42
C LYS A 243 -4.90 -14.52 1.78
N LEU A 244 -4.08 -14.65 2.83
CA LEU A 244 -4.50 -14.76 4.21
C LEU A 244 -4.05 -13.53 4.97
N SER A 245 -4.96 -12.90 5.71
CA SER A 245 -4.68 -11.74 6.53
C SER A 245 -5.27 -11.94 7.92
N PHE A 246 -4.45 -11.83 8.96
CA PHE A 246 -4.89 -11.63 10.33
C PHE A 246 -4.72 -10.16 10.68
N PHE A 247 -5.71 -9.55 11.28
CA PHE A 247 -5.66 -8.14 11.66
C PHE A 247 -6.14 -7.91 13.09
N PHE A 248 -5.51 -6.96 13.77
CA PHE A 248 -5.78 -6.57 15.14
C PHE A 248 -5.81 -5.05 15.23
N ASN A 249 -6.79 -4.50 15.95
CA ASN A 249 -6.96 -3.06 16.17
C ASN A 249 -6.94 -2.78 17.68
N PHE A 250 -6.12 -1.83 18.13
CA PHE A 250 -5.89 -1.48 19.53
C PHE A 250 -6.24 -0.03 19.81
#